data_64a30062408ac7d6da187124bee715a9
#
_entry.id   64a30062408ac7d6da187124bee715a9
#
_cell.length_a   1.000
_cell.length_b   1.000
_cell.length_c   1.000
_cell.angle_alpha   90.00
_cell.angle_beta   90.00
_cell.angle_gamma   90.00
#
_symmetry.space_group_name_H-M   'P 1'
#
loop_
_entity.id
_entity.type
_entity.pdbx_description
1 polymer ?
#
loop_
_entity_poly.entity_id
_entity_poly.type
_entity_poly.pdbx_seq_one_letter_code
_entity_poly.pdbx_strand_id
1 'polypeptide(L)'
;PMPLRAATYKDTLYQLPLYFETLLFMYNRRYMQDGEVPATTEELYAYMENNTGRGRYGFVEQHSTAYYSAAWIHGFGGSIIDSSGTPFPDAQAVQDALAYHLKFVKLMPGETEYNTVNTLFLEGKADATIGGPWMVPSAREAGIDLGIAPMPTVDETGLALAPYSGVQGVHVLK
;
A
#
# COMPACT_ATOMS: atom_id res chain seq x y z
N PRO A 1 7.40 3.11 22.15
CA PRO A 1 6.49 2.66 21.11
C PRO A 1 6.41 3.66 19.96
N MET A 2 6.24 3.19 18.72
CA MET A 2 6.20 4.02 17.51
C MET A 2 5.17 5.17 17.61
N PRO A 3 3.91 4.96 18.06
CA PRO A 3 2.94 6.04 18.14
C PRO A 3 3.36 7.20 19.05
N LEU A 4 4.00 6.93 20.18
CA LEU A 4 4.51 7.98 21.06
C LEU A 4 5.64 8.78 20.41
N ARG A 5 6.54 8.12 19.66
CA ARG A 5 7.61 8.81 18.91
C ARG A 5 7.03 9.74 17.85
N ALA A 6 6.02 9.28 17.09
CA ALA A 6 5.35 10.10 16.08
C ALA A 6 4.59 11.31 16.68
N ALA A 7 4.10 11.18 17.92
CA ALA A 7 3.40 12.23 18.63
C ALA A 7 4.33 13.23 19.40
N THR A 8 5.64 12.98 19.38
CA THR A 8 6.63 13.75 20.12
C THR A 8 7.52 14.56 19.18
N TYR A 9 7.68 15.84 19.44
CA TYR A 9 8.61 16.72 18.75
C TYR A 9 9.49 17.47 19.76
N LYS A 10 10.82 17.46 19.60
CA LYS A 10 11.79 18.07 20.52
C LYS A 10 11.48 17.73 21.98
N ASP A 11 11.37 16.43 22.27
CA ASP A 11 11.10 15.86 23.60
C ASP A 11 9.77 16.29 24.24
N THR A 12 8.90 16.97 23.50
CA THR A 12 7.57 17.36 23.96
C THR A 12 6.49 16.53 23.26
N LEU A 13 5.59 15.94 24.05
CA LEU A 13 4.43 15.23 23.55
C LEU A 13 3.34 16.24 23.17
N TYR A 14 2.99 16.30 21.89
CA TYR A 14 1.97 17.22 21.35
C TYR A 14 0.61 16.58 21.16
N GLN A 15 0.57 15.25 21.09
CA GLN A 15 -0.62 14.51 20.80
C GLN A 15 -0.68 13.26 21.68
N LEU A 16 -1.85 12.95 22.25
CA LEU A 16 -2.10 11.66 22.86
C LEU A 16 -2.52 10.68 21.76
N PRO A 17 -1.66 9.73 21.34
CA PRO A 17 -1.98 8.80 20.28
C PRO A 17 -3.07 7.81 20.74
N LEU A 18 -4.12 7.65 19.94
CA LEU A 18 -5.21 6.71 20.17
C LEU A 18 -5.03 5.42 19.39
N TYR A 19 -4.68 5.53 18.11
CA TYR A 19 -4.43 4.39 17.24
C TYR A 19 -3.44 4.75 16.12
N PHE A 20 -2.93 3.74 15.47
CA PHE A 20 -2.19 3.88 14.23
C PHE A 20 -2.86 3.06 13.13
N GLU A 21 -2.63 3.47 11.91
CA GLU A 21 -3.12 2.80 10.72
C GLU A 21 -2.02 2.72 9.67
N THR A 22 -2.11 1.73 8.81
CA THR A 22 -1.19 1.53 7.68
C THR A 22 -1.94 0.90 6.52
N LEU A 23 -1.34 0.91 5.35
CA LEU A 23 -1.86 0.18 4.20
C LEU A 23 -1.52 -1.31 4.33
N LEU A 24 -2.40 -2.14 3.82
CA LEU A 24 -2.34 -3.59 3.86
C LEU A 24 -2.63 -4.15 2.47
N PHE A 25 -2.12 -5.33 2.18
CA PHE A 25 -2.54 -6.09 1.03
C PHE A 25 -3.93 -6.69 1.31
N MET A 26 -4.93 -6.25 0.55
CA MET A 26 -6.32 -6.67 0.66
C MET A 26 -6.72 -7.46 -0.58
N TYR A 27 -7.43 -8.56 -0.43
CA TYR A 27 -7.84 -9.39 -1.55
C TYR A 27 -9.23 -9.98 -1.34
N ASN A 28 -9.90 -10.32 -2.43
CA ASN A 28 -11.19 -10.98 -2.44
C ASN A 28 -10.98 -12.49 -2.57
N ARG A 29 -11.29 -13.25 -1.50
CA ARG A 29 -11.13 -14.72 -1.46
C ARG A 29 -11.89 -15.46 -2.54
N ARG A 30 -12.88 -14.82 -3.14
CA ARG A 30 -13.60 -15.39 -4.29
C ARG A 30 -12.69 -15.59 -5.51
N TYR A 31 -11.64 -14.79 -5.64
CA TYR A 31 -10.76 -14.76 -6.80
C TYR A 31 -9.31 -15.13 -6.48
N MET A 32 -8.84 -14.76 -5.31
CA MET A 32 -7.49 -15.07 -4.80
C MET A 32 -7.67 -15.81 -3.46
N GLN A 33 -7.42 -17.09 -3.41
CA GLN A 33 -7.53 -17.88 -2.18
C GLN A 33 -6.32 -17.61 -1.26
N ASP A 34 -6.46 -17.92 0.04
CA ASP A 34 -5.42 -17.67 1.04
C ASP A 34 -4.05 -18.31 0.68
N GLY A 35 -4.07 -19.44 -0.02
CA GLY A 35 -2.85 -20.12 -0.50
C GLY A 35 -2.25 -19.55 -1.79
N GLU A 36 -2.92 -18.58 -2.43
CA GLU A 36 -2.50 -17.94 -3.68
C GLU A 36 -2.03 -16.51 -3.47
N VAL A 37 -2.07 -16.04 -2.22
CA VAL A 37 -1.66 -14.67 -1.89
C VAL A 37 -0.16 -14.51 -2.16
N PRO A 38 0.25 -13.57 -3.02
CA PRO A 38 1.64 -13.38 -3.37
C PRO A 38 2.48 -12.98 -2.14
N ALA A 39 3.52 -13.74 -1.85
CA ALA A 39 4.49 -13.43 -0.81
C ALA A 39 5.60 -12.49 -1.32
N THR A 40 5.82 -12.48 -2.64
CA THR A 40 6.84 -11.67 -3.29
C THR A 40 6.25 -10.82 -4.42
N THR A 41 6.99 -9.83 -4.85
CA THR A 41 6.57 -8.96 -5.96
C THR A 41 6.59 -9.67 -7.30
N GLU A 42 7.48 -10.65 -7.51
CA GLU A 42 7.49 -11.49 -8.71
C GLU A 42 6.23 -12.37 -8.78
N GLU A 43 5.83 -12.97 -7.67
CA GLU A 43 4.57 -13.73 -7.58
C GLU A 43 3.36 -12.82 -7.84
N LEU A 44 3.37 -11.58 -7.30
CA LEU A 44 2.32 -10.59 -7.57
C LEU A 44 2.26 -10.24 -9.06
N TYR A 45 3.42 -10.01 -9.69
CA TYR A 45 3.47 -9.69 -11.10
C TYR A 45 2.92 -10.83 -11.97
N ALA A 46 3.36 -12.06 -11.70
CA ALA A 46 2.87 -13.25 -12.38
C ALA A 46 1.35 -13.45 -12.19
N TYR A 47 0.85 -13.21 -10.98
CA TYR A 47 -0.60 -13.23 -10.71
C TYR A 47 -1.33 -12.20 -11.55
N MET A 48 -0.83 -10.96 -11.62
CA MET A 48 -1.42 -9.88 -12.42
C MET A 48 -1.44 -10.22 -13.92
N GLU A 49 -0.35 -10.75 -14.47
CA GLU A 49 -0.31 -11.14 -15.89
C GLU A 49 -1.37 -12.19 -16.23
N ASN A 50 -1.59 -13.15 -15.33
CA ASN A 50 -2.54 -14.25 -15.56
C ASN A 50 -4.01 -13.84 -15.31
N ASN A 51 -4.25 -12.83 -14.47
CA ASN A 51 -5.60 -12.48 -14.01
C ASN A 51 -6.07 -11.09 -14.47
N THR A 52 -5.27 -10.37 -15.26
CA THR A 52 -5.67 -9.07 -15.81
C THR A 52 -6.15 -9.23 -17.25
N GLY A 53 -7.33 -8.70 -17.54
CA GLY A 53 -7.92 -8.70 -18.87
C GLY A 53 -9.44 -8.71 -18.84
N ARG A 54 -10.06 -8.39 -19.97
CA ARG A 54 -11.52 -8.37 -20.13
C ARG A 54 -12.26 -7.52 -19.10
N GLY A 55 -11.65 -6.40 -18.69
CA GLY A 55 -12.23 -5.47 -17.70
C GLY A 55 -12.05 -5.89 -16.24
N ARG A 56 -11.21 -6.88 -15.98
CA ARG A 56 -10.76 -7.29 -14.64
C ARG A 56 -9.25 -7.09 -14.47
N TYR A 57 -8.84 -6.92 -13.23
CA TYR A 57 -7.46 -6.68 -12.84
C TYR A 57 -7.07 -7.62 -11.70
N GLY A 58 -5.94 -8.31 -11.82
CA GLY A 58 -5.42 -9.14 -10.73
C GLY A 58 -5.07 -8.31 -9.50
N PHE A 59 -4.62 -7.07 -9.72
CA PHE A 59 -4.30 -6.13 -8.65
C PHE A 59 -4.43 -4.69 -9.16
N VAL A 60 -4.86 -3.80 -8.27
CA VAL A 60 -4.92 -2.34 -8.52
C VAL A 60 -4.47 -1.58 -7.28
N GLU A 61 -3.86 -0.42 -7.47
CA GLU A 61 -3.54 0.51 -6.39
C GLU A 61 -3.60 1.97 -6.87
N GLN A 62 -3.67 2.90 -5.93
CA GLN A 62 -3.61 4.33 -6.23
C GLN A 62 -2.15 4.77 -6.45
N HIS A 63 -1.53 4.32 -7.54
CA HIS A 63 -0.11 4.53 -7.83
C HIS A 63 0.29 5.99 -8.10
N SER A 64 -0.67 6.88 -8.37
CA SER A 64 -0.43 8.31 -8.62
C SER A 64 -0.17 9.14 -7.35
N THR A 65 -0.31 8.55 -6.17
CA THR A 65 -0.19 9.23 -4.88
C THR A 65 1.00 8.70 -4.10
N ALA A 66 1.89 9.59 -3.66
CA ALA A 66 3.09 9.23 -2.90
C ALA A 66 2.80 8.38 -1.65
N TYR A 67 1.64 8.57 -1.02
CA TYR A 67 1.23 7.79 0.14
C TYR A 67 1.15 6.27 -0.15
N TYR A 68 0.72 5.90 -1.36
CA TYR A 68 0.67 4.49 -1.80
C TYR A 68 1.99 4.03 -2.42
N SER A 69 2.56 4.81 -3.32
CA SER A 69 3.80 4.44 -4.02
C SER A 69 5.05 4.45 -3.14
N ALA A 70 5.01 5.12 -1.97
CA ALA A 70 6.11 5.07 -0.99
C ALA A 70 6.45 3.64 -0.53
N ALA A 71 5.48 2.73 -0.50
CA ALA A 71 5.74 1.33 -0.16
C ALA A 71 6.80 0.70 -1.07
N TRP A 72 6.74 0.98 -2.36
CA TRP A 72 7.71 0.51 -3.36
C TRP A 72 9.09 1.12 -3.14
N ILE A 73 9.14 2.45 -2.87
CA ILE A 73 10.40 3.16 -2.58
C ILE A 73 11.08 2.56 -1.35
N HIS A 74 10.33 2.31 -0.29
CA HIS A 74 10.87 1.70 0.94
C HIS A 74 11.30 0.24 0.71
N GLY A 75 10.59 -0.51 -0.15
CA GLY A 75 10.96 -1.86 -0.56
C GLY A 75 12.29 -1.94 -1.30
N PHE A 76 12.75 -0.85 -1.89
CA PHE A 76 14.08 -0.69 -2.49
C PHE A 76 15.12 -0.07 -1.52
N GLY A 77 14.75 0.14 -0.25
CA GLY A 77 15.62 0.77 0.74
C GLY A 77 15.72 2.29 0.61
N GLY A 78 14.99 2.89 -0.35
CA GLY A 78 14.91 4.33 -0.52
C GLY A 78 13.98 5.00 0.49
N SER A 79 13.97 6.33 0.50
CA SER A 79 13.05 7.13 1.31
C SER A 79 12.67 8.41 0.56
N ILE A 80 11.45 8.90 0.81
CA ILE A 80 11.03 10.21 0.28
C ILE A 80 11.68 11.34 1.08
N ILE A 81 11.84 11.16 2.38
CA ILE A 81 12.51 12.11 3.27
C ILE A 81 13.18 11.34 4.40
N ASP A 82 14.39 11.71 4.79
CA ASP A 82 15.10 11.13 5.91
C ASP A 82 14.81 11.81 7.25
N SER A 83 15.41 11.30 8.32
CA SER A 83 15.28 11.86 9.67
C SER A 83 15.87 13.25 9.85
N SER A 84 16.74 13.70 8.92
CA SER A 84 17.30 15.05 8.89
C SER A 84 16.45 16.05 8.11
N GLY A 85 15.42 15.56 7.43
CA GLY A 85 14.58 16.36 6.55
C GLY A 85 15.12 16.49 5.12
N THR A 86 16.13 15.69 4.74
CA THR A 86 16.67 15.67 3.38
C THR A 86 15.70 14.91 2.46
N PRO A 87 15.20 15.51 1.38
CA PRO A 87 14.36 14.81 0.43
C PRO A 87 15.19 13.88 -0.43
N PHE A 88 14.64 12.68 -0.71
CA PHE A 88 15.24 11.67 -1.57
C PHE A 88 16.72 11.41 -1.28
N PRO A 89 17.08 11.03 -0.04
CA PRO A 89 18.49 10.91 0.38
C PRO A 89 19.25 9.86 -0.44
N ASP A 90 18.56 8.86 -0.99
CA ASP A 90 19.07 7.90 -1.96
C ASP A 90 18.25 7.98 -3.26
N ALA A 91 18.66 8.89 -4.15
CA ALA A 91 17.97 9.11 -5.42
C ALA A 91 18.03 7.88 -6.34
N GLN A 92 19.08 7.07 -6.26
CA GLN A 92 19.19 5.86 -7.10
C GLN A 92 18.16 4.80 -6.67
N ALA A 93 18.06 4.49 -5.38
CA ALA A 93 17.07 3.55 -4.87
C ALA A 93 15.63 4.00 -5.20
N VAL A 94 15.35 5.30 -5.16
CA VAL A 94 14.05 5.85 -5.56
C VAL A 94 13.79 5.65 -7.05
N GLN A 95 14.79 5.90 -7.92
CA GLN A 95 14.66 5.70 -9.36
C GLN A 95 14.44 4.22 -9.71
N ASP A 96 15.19 3.32 -9.07
CA ASP A 96 15.08 1.88 -9.27
C ASP A 96 13.69 1.38 -8.83
N ALA A 97 13.21 1.83 -7.68
CA ALA A 97 11.87 1.52 -7.18
C ALA A 97 10.78 1.96 -8.16
N LEU A 98 10.86 3.20 -8.66
CA LEU A 98 9.85 3.72 -9.59
C LEU A 98 9.91 3.00 -10.94
N ALA A 99 11.11 2.70 -11.46
CA ALA A 99 11.27 1.94 -12.70
C ALA A 99 10.70 0.51 -12.55
N TYR A 100 10.93 -0.13 -11.40
CA TYR A 100 10.38 -1.44 -11.09
C TYR A 100 8.85 -1.39 -10.97
N HIS A 101 8.33 -0.46 -10.20
CA HIS A 101 6.89 -0.28 -10.00
C HIS A 101 6.12 -0.03 -11.31
N LEU A 102 6.70 0.68 -12.26
CA LEU A 102 6.11 0.92 -13.57
C LEU A 102 5.77 -0.36 -14.36
N LYS A 103 6.41 -1.49 -14.07
CA LYS A 103 6.04 -2.79 -14.68
C LYS A 103 4.62 -3.17 -14.26
N PHE A 104 4.29 -3.00 -12.99
CA PHE A 104 2.98 -3.31 -12.41
C PHE A 104 1.92 -2.32 -12.89
N VAL A 105 2.25 -1.03 -12.90
CA VAL A 105 1.35 0.04 -13.37
C VAL A 105 0.84 -0.22 -14.79
N LYS A 106 1.64 -0.81 -15.66
CA LYS A 106 1.23 -1.17 -17.03
C LYS A 106 0.12 -2.22 -17.10
N LEU A 107 -0.08 -2.99 -16.02
CA LEU A 107 -1.13 -3.99 -15.89
C LEU A 107 -2.35 -3.46 -15.13
N MET A 108 -2.34 -2.21 -14.70
CA MET A 108 -3.45 -1.52 -14.02
C MET A 108 -4.22 -0.61 -14.98
N PRO A 109 -5.40 -0.11 -14.59
CA PRO A 109 -6.08 0.92 -15.37
C PRO A 109 -5.24 2.20 -15.44
N GLY A 110 -5.36 2.95 -16.54
CA GLY A 110 -4.60 4.19 -16.73
C GLY A 110 -4.94 5.29 -15.72
N GLU A 111 -6.15 5.27 -15.17
CA GLU A 111 -6.60 6.16 -14.11
C GLU A 111 -6.79 5.35 -12.83
N THR A 112 -6.06 5.70 -11.78
CA THR A 112 -6.06 5.00 -10.49
C THR A 112 -6.22 5.96 -9.31
N GLU A 113 -7.14 6.92 -9.45
CA GLU A 113 -7.61 7.71 -8.33
C GLU A 113 -8.30 6.83 -7.28
N TYR A 114 -8.32 7.28 -6.03
CA TYR A 114 -8.87 6.51 -4.91
C TYR A 114 -10.27 5.93 -5.20
N ASN A 115 -11.16 6.74 -5.76
CA ASN A 115 -12.52 6.29 -6.06
C ASN A 115 -12.54 5.20 -7.13
N THR A 116 -11.69 5.31 -8.15
CA THR A 116 -11.59 4.31 -9.23
C THR A 116 -11.10 2.97 -8.68
N VAL A 117 -10.01 2.99 -7.92
CA VAL A 117 -9.43 1.78 -7.30
C VAL A 117 -10.44 1.12 -6.36
N ASN A 118 -11.05 1.92 -5.49
CA ASN A 118 -12.04 1.44 -4.53
C ASN A 118 -13.26 0.82 -5.23
N THR A 119 -13.79 1.49 -6.26
CA THR A 119 -14.91 0.98 -7.05
C THR A 119 -14.57 -0.34 -7.74
N LEU A 120 -13.41 -0.45 -8.38
CA LEU A 120 -12.97 -1.69 -9.03
C LEU A 120 -12.89 -2.86 -8.05
N PHE A 121 -12.36 -2.62 -6.86
CA PHE A 121 -12.27 -3.65 -5.83
C PHE A 121 -13.66 -4.04 -5.28
N LEU A 122 -14.49 -3.05 -4.92
CA LEU A 122 -15.82 -3.29 -4.36
C LEU A 122 -16.80 -3.94 -5.35
N GLU A 123 -16.65 -3.68 -6.66
CA GLU A 123 -17.45 -4.33 -7.69
C GLU A 123 -16.91 -5.71 -8.11
N GLY A 124 -15.82 -6.19 -7.50
CA GLY A 124 -15.18 -7.46 -7.85
C GLY A 124 -14.50 -7.45 -9.22
N LYS A 125 -14.13 -6.29 -9.71
CA LYS A 125 -13.36 -6.09 -10.95
C LYS A 125 -11.85 -6.04 -10.70
N ALA A 126 -11.42 -5.98 -9.45
CA ALA A 126 -10.05 -6.19 -9.03
C ALA A 126 -10.00 -7.28 -7.97
N ASP A 127 -9.06 -8.21 -8.11
CA ASP A 127 -8.93 -9.35 -7.21
C ASP A 127 -8.24 -8.95 -5.90
N ALA A 128 -7.28 -8.03 -5.98
CA ALA A 128 -6.55 -7.49 -4.85
C ALA A 128 -6.26 -5.99 -5.00
N THR A 129 -5.99 -5.35 -3.87
CA THR A 129 -5.62 -3.93 -3.78
C THR A 129 -4.73 -3.66 -2.57
N ILE A 130 -4.07 -2.52 -2.56
CA ILE A 130 -3.48 -1.94 -1.34
C ILE A 130 -4.49 -0.95 -0.76
N GLY A 131 -4.87 -1.15 0.49
CA GLY A 131 -5.85 -0.30 1.15
C GLY A 131 -5.65 -0.24 2.66
N GLY A 132 -6.30 0.73 3.28
CA GLY A 132 -6.26 0.90 4.73
C GLY A 132 -7.51 0.34 5.43
N PRO A 133 -7.50 0.28 6.78
CA PRO A 133 -8.61 -0.27 7.56
C PRO A 133 -9.95 0.44 7.31
N TRP A 134 -9.95 1.67 6.80
CA TRP A 134 -11.16 2.39 6.42
C TRP A 134 -11.94 1.76 5.26
N MET A 135 -11.31 0.89 4.45
CA MET A 135 -11.99 0.17 3.36
C MET A 135 -12.80 -1.04 3.85
N VAL A 136 -12.50 -1.56 5.04
CA VAL A 136 -13.11 -2.79 5.58
C VAL A 136 -14.64 -2.70 5.68
N PRO A 137 -15.24 -1.61 6.21
CA PRO A 137 -16.71 -1.49 6.26
C PRO A 137 -17.34 -1.59 4.86
N SER A 138 -16.87 -0.79 3.92
CA SER A 138 -17.41 -0.78 2.54
C SER A 138 -17.23 -2.12 1.83
N ALA A 139 -16.09 -2.80 2.03
CA ALA A 139 -15.88 -4.14 1.47
C ALA A 139 -16.89 -5.16 2.03
N ARG A 140 -17.19 -5.10 3.33
CA ARG A 140 -18.21 -5.95 3.95
C ARG A 140 -19.61 -5.65 3.44
N GLU A 141 -19.96 -4.37 3.31
CA GLU A 141 -21.26 -3.93 2.77
C GLU A 141 -21.44 -4.37 1.31
N ALA A 142 -20.37 -4.37 0.52
CA ALA A 142 -20.35 -4.87 -0.84
C ALA A 142 -20.37 -6.41 -0.94
N GLY A 143 -20.34 -7.13 0.19
CA GLY A 143 -20.35 -8.59 0.22
C GLY A 143 -19.03 -9.23 -0.24
N ILE A 144 -17.90 -8.50 -0.15
CA ILE A 144 -16.58 -9.02 -0.45
C ILE A 144 -16.15 -9.99 0.66
N ASP A 145 -15.75 -11.19 0.29
CA ASP A 145 -15.04 -12.11 1.19
C ASP A 145 -13.60 -11.64 1.32
N LEU A 146 -13.41 -10.69 2.25
CA LEU A 146 -12.18 -9.93 2.39
C LEU A 146 -11.09 -10.73 3.10
N GLY A 147 -9.98 -10.96 2.40
CA GLY A 147 -8.71 -11.38 2.95
C GLY A 147 -7.76 -10.21 3.18
N ILE A 148 -6.90 -10.33 4.17
CA ILE A 148 -5.85 -9.35 4.49
C ILE A 148 -4.55 -10.12 4.70
N ALA A 149 -3.49 -9.64 4.09
CA ALA A 149 -2.16 -10.23 4.18
C ALA A 149 -1.08 -9.18 4.40
N PRO A 150 0.12 -9.60 4.83
CA PRO A 150 1.30 -8.75 4.77
C PRO A 150 1.57 -8.28 3.33
N MET A 151 2.25 -7.15 3.22
CA MET A 151 2.73 -6.66 1.93
C MET A 151 3.79 -7.61 1.35
N PRO A 152 3.81 -7.82 0.02
CA PRO A 152 4.82 -8.65 -0.63
C PRO A 152 6.26 -8.14 -0.38
N THR A 153 7.21 -9.07 -0.43
CA THR A 153 8.63 -8.77 -0.38
C THR A 153 9.17 -8.52 -1.80
N VAL A 154 9.98 -7.50 -1.97
CA VAL A 154 10.67 -7.22 -3.25
C VAL A 154 11.77 -8.26 -3.44
N ASP A 155 11.70 -9.03 -4.53
CA ASP A 155 12.64 -10.12 -4.80
C ASP A 155 14.09 -9.63 -4.96
N GLU A 156 14.28 -8.46 -5.58
CA GLU A 156 15.60 -7.89 -5.85
C GLU A 156 16.34 -7.46 -4.57
N THR A 157 15.61 -7.03 -3.55
CA THR A 157 16.21 -6.46 -2.33
C THR A 157 15.99 -7.31 -1.08
N GLY A 158 15.02 -8.20 -1.09
CA GLY A 158 14.60 -8.96 0.09
C GLY A 158 13.86 -8.12 1.14
N LEU A 159 13.53 -6.86 0.84
CA LEU A 159 12.78 -5.97 1.72
C LEU A 159 11.28 -6.04 1.40
N ALA A 160 10.44 -6.06 2.42
CA ALA A 160 9.00 -5.97 2.21
C ALA A 160 8.61 -4.57 1.69
N LEU A 161 7.58 -4.51 0.85
CA LEU A 161 6.90 -3.25 0.56
C LEU A 161 6.41 -2.66 1.88
N ALA A 162 6.87 -1.46 2.24
CA ALA A 162 6.65 -0.86 3.55
C ALA A 162 5.91 0.46 3.45
N PRO A 163 4.56 0.46 3.55
CA PRO A 163 3.78 1.68 3.50
C PRO A 163 4.02 2.57 4.73
N TYR A 164 3.62 3.83 4.62
CA TYR A 164 3.59 4.72 5.77
C TYR A 164 2.61 4.24 6.83
N SER A 165 2.92 4.58 8.08
CA SER A 165 1.99 4.44 9.20
C SER A 165 1.51 5.82 9.64
N GLY A 166 0.20 6.02 9.65
CA GLY A 166 -0.44 7.21 10.22
C GLY A 166 -0.70 7.00 11.72
N VAL A 167 -0.50 8.03 12.52
CA VAL A 167 -0.84 8.02 13.94
C VAL A 167 -1.93 9.04 14.19
N GLN A 168 -3.06 8.58 14.66
CA GLN A 168 -4.22 9.40 15.00
C GLN A 168 -4.29 9.61 16.50
N GLY A 169 -4.64 10.81 16.93
CA GLY A 169 -4.73 11.11 18.35
C GLY A 169 -5.41 12.43 18.64
N VAL A 170 -5.46 12.75 19.92
CA VAL A 170 -6.08 13.97 20.44
C VAL A 170 -5.02 14.92 20.92
N HIS A 171 -5.17 16.20 20.61
CA HIS A 171 -4.37 17.29 21.15
C HIS A 171 -5.25 18.44 21.59
N VAL A 172 -4.77 19.16 22.60
CA VAL A 172 -5.46 20.33 23.14
C VAL A 172 -4.91 21.56 22.43
N LEU A 173 -5.80 22.33 21.84
CA LEU A 173 -5.47 23.64 21.30
C LEU A 173 -5.41 24.66 22.45
N LYS A 174 -4.43 25.54 22.41
CA LYS A 174 -4.33 26.67 23.35
C LYS A 174 -5.21 27.82 22.88
#